data_c4b697789a43801fe14120e2e9bfc8cc
#
_entry.id   c4b697789a43801fe14120e2e9bfc8cc
#
_cell.length_a   1.000
_cell.length_b   1.000
_cell.length_c   1.000
_cell.angle_alpha   90.00
_cell.angle_beta   90.00
_cell.angle_gamma   90.00
#
_symmetry.space_group_name_H-M   'P 1'
#
loop_
_entity.id
_entity.type
_entity.pdbx_description
1 polymer ?
#
loop_
_entity_poly.entity_id
_entity_poly.type
_entity_poly.pdbx_seq_one_letter_code
_entity_poly.pdbx_strand_id
1 'polypeptide(L)'
;MNKFTPALILALAAGTFAGSSLALTSAEYSAARDRINADYKAAKAQCDKLKGNAEDICEEEAKGKRNIARAELEQQREPSDKNARAVELAKAKATYEVAEERCDDLQGEAEDRCEREARAAYDAAVERIRGK
;
A
#
# COMPACT_ATOMS: atom_id res chain seq x y z
N MET A 1 55.76 13.65 -39.28
CA MET A 1 54.69 12.78 -39.80
C MET A 1 53.59 12.73 -38.70
N ASN A 2 52.64 13.67 -38.78
CA ASN A 2 51.56 13.81 -37.79
C ASN A 2 50.37 13.02 -38.23
N LYS A 3 49.99 12.03 -37.44
CA LYS A 3 48.70 11.28 -37.62
C LYS A 3 47.64 11.93 -36.77
N PHE A 4 46.74 12.69 -37.41
CA PHE A 4 45.53 13.21 -36.80
C PHE A 4 44.51 12.08 -36.69
N THR A 5 44.06 11.76 -35.48
CA THR A 5 42.96 10.88 -35.21
C THR A 5 41.69 11.73 -35.08
N PRO A 6 40.59 11.47 -35.82
CA PRO A 6 39.36 12.22 -35.63
C PRO A 6 38.63 11.66 -34.39
N ALA A 7 38.30 12.55 -33.45
CA ALA A 7 37.48 12.25 -32.32
C ALA A 7 35.99 12.05 -32.74
N LEU A 8 35.47 10.87 -32.43
CA LEU A 8 34.06 10.54 -32.62
C LEU A 8 33.24 11.20 -31.54
N ILE A 9 32.49 12.22 -31.90
CA ILE A 9 31.53 12.86 -31.00
C ILE A 9 30.27 11.98 -30.96
N LEU A 10 30.07 11.23 -29.86
CA LEU A 10 28.81 10.56 -29.57
C LEU A 10 27.80 11.61 -29.10
N ALA A 11 26.82 11.94 -29.93
CA ALA A 11 25.65 12.73 -29.52
C ALA A 11 24.74 11.84 -28.68
N LEU A 12 24.70 12.10 -27.36
CA LEU A 12 23.70 11.53 -26.45
C LEU A 12 22.38 12.25 -26.74
N ALA A 13 21.49 11.59 -27.47
CA ALA A 13 20.09 12.00 -27.55
C ALA A 13 19.42 11.71 -26.21
N ALA A 14 19.27 12.76 -25.39
CA ALA A 14 18.41 12.73 -24.20
C ALA A 14 16.96 12.64 -24.65
N GLY A 15 16.45 11.41 -24.79
CA GLY A 15 15.04 11.14 -24.96
C GLY A 15 14.29 11.51 -23.68
N THR A 16 13.61 12.67 -23.70
CA THR A 16 12.62 13.01 -22.67
C THR A 16 11.44 12.06 -22.82
N PHE A 17 11.42 10.99 -22.00
CA PHE A 17 10.21 10.22 -21.77
C PHE A 17 9.22 11.12 -21.02
N ALA A 18 8.40 11.84 -21.76
CA ALA A 18 7.17 12.39 -21.23
C ALA A 18 6.29 11.19 -20.86
N GLY A 19 6.32 10.80 -19.59
CA GLY A 19 5.44 9.77 -19.04
C GLY A 19 4.03 10.29 -19.10
N SER A 20 3.32 10.02 -20.21
CA SER A 20 1.87 10.16 -20.25
C SER A 20 1.32 9.15 -19.24
N SER A 21 0.83 9.63 -18.10
CA SER A 21 0.02 8.84 -17.18
C SER A 21 -1.32 8.57 -17.89
N LEU A 22 -1.32 7.56 -18.76
CA LEU A 22 -2.54 7.07 -19.38
C LEU A 22 -3.39 6.46 -18.26
N ALA A 23 -4.61 6.94 -18.13
CA ALA A 23 -5.59 6.32 -17.24
C ALA A 23 -5.74 4.84 -17.61
N LEU A 24 -5.86 3.98 -16.62
CA LEU A 24 -6.03 2.53 -16.82
C LEU A 24 -7.26 2.27 -17.68
N THR A 25 -7.11 1.41 -18.68
CA THR A 25 -8.26 0.89 -19.43
C THR A 25 -9.12 0.01 -18.52
N SER A 26 -10.37 -0.20 -18.87
CA SER A 26 -11.27 -1.08 -18.11
C SER A 26 -10.73 -2.51 -18.00
N ALA A 27 -10.03 -3.00 -19.02
CA ALA A 27 -9.42 -4.34 -19.02
C ALA A 27 -8.23 -4.41 -18.07
N GLU A 28 -7.33 -3.41 -18.08
CA GLU A 28 -6.20 -3.31 -17.16
C GLU A 28 -6.66 -3.18 -15.70
N TYR A 29 -7.66 -2.35 -15.45
CA TYR A 29 -8.27 -2.21 -14.13
C TYR A 29 -8.84 -3.53 -13.63
N SER A 30 -9.61 -4.26 -14.46
CA SER A 30 -10.17 -5.56 -14.10
C SER A 30 -9.08 -6.58 -13.79
N ALA A 31 -8.06 -6.67 -14.65
CA ALA A 31 -6.93 -7.59 -14.46
C ALA A 31 -6.14 -7.26 -13.17
N ALA A 32 -5.91 -5.98 -12.88
CA ALA A 32 -5.23 -5.56 -11.65
C ALA A 32 -6.06 -5.92 -10.41
N ARG A 33 -7.38 -5.69 -10.44
CA ARG A 33 -8.28 -6.07 -9.35
C ARG A 33 -8.29 -7.59 -9.11
N ASP A 34 -8.29 -8.37 -10.17
CA ASP A 34 -8.29 -9.84 -10.06
C ASP A 34 -6.96 -10.34 -9.49
N ARG A 35 -5.83 -9.72 -9.86
CA ARG A 35 -4.51 -9.98 -9.25
C ARG A 35 -4.51 -9.66 -7.76
N ILE A 36 -5.00 -8.49 -7.35
CA ILE A 36 -5.11 -8.12 -5.91
C ILE A 36 -5.91 -9.16 -5.14
N ASN A 37 -7.00 -9.68 -5.70
CA ASN A 37 -7.81 -10.71 -5.06
C ASN A 37 -7.08 -12.07 -5.00
N ALA A 38 -6.32 -12.42 -6.04
CA ALA A 38 -5.52 -13.65 -6.06
C ALA A 38 -4.39 -13.58 -5.02
N ASP A 39 -3.68 -12.45 -4.94
CA ASP A 39 -2.62 -12.21 -3.96
C ASP A 39 -3.16 -12.29 -2.52
N TYR A 40 -4.34 -11.69 -2.27
CA TYR A 40 -4.99 -11.80 -0.97
C TYR A 40 -5.33 -13.26 -0.60
N LYS A 41 -5.90 -14.03 -1.54
CA LYS A 41 -6.20 -15.45 -1.30
C LYS A 41 -4.93 -16.25 -1.01
N ALA A 42 -3.86 -16.00 -1.75
CA ALA A 42 -2.57 -16.65 -1.53
C ALA A 42 -1.97 -16.30 -0.16
N ALA A 43 -2.03 -15.02 0.23
CA ALA A 43 -1.58 -14.56 1.55
C ALA A 43 -2.39 -15.21 2.67
N LYS A 44 -3.74 -15.22 2.56
CA LYS A 44 -4.62 -15.85 3.54
C LYS A 44 -4.32 -17.34 3.71
N ALA A 45 -4.08 -18.06 2.62
CA ALA A 45 -3.70 -19.47 2.67
C ALA A 45 -2.35 -19.73 3.37
N GLN A 46 -1.47 -18.72 3.50
CA GLN A 46 -0.28 -18.83 4.34
C GLN A 46 -0.64 -18.58 5.82
N CYS A 47 -1.56 -17.65 6.10
CA CYS A 47 -2.04 -17.39 7.45
C CYS A 47 -2.73 -18.61 8.06
N ASP A 48 -3.51 -19.36 7.29
CA ASP A 48 -4.19 -20.60 7.69
C ASP A 48 -3.22 -21.70 8.23
N LYS A 49 -1.91 -21.54 8.04
CA LYS A 49 -0.88 -22.44 8.59
C LYS A 49 -0.43 -22.02 9.99
N LEU A 50 -0.78 -20.83 10.44
CA LEU A 50 -0.53 -20.31 11.76
C LEU A 50 -1.65 -20.74 12.72
N LYS A 51 -1.57 -20.33 13.96
CA LYS A 51 -2.58 -20.61 14.98
C LYS A 51 -2.71 -19.49 16.00
N GLY A 52 -3.94 -19.29 16.49
CA GLY A 52 -4.22 -18.29 17.51
C GLY A 52 -3.90 -16.89 17.00
N ASN A 53 -3.53 -15.97 17.87
CA ASN A 53 -3.34 -14.57 17.51
C ASN A 53 -2.33 -14.32 16.38
N ALA A 54 -1.35 -15.21 16.16
CA ALA A 54 -0.46 -15.12 15.00
C ALA A 54 -1.20 -15.32 13.66
N GLU A 55 -2.25 -16.15 13.63
CA GLU A 55 -3.14 -16.31 12.48
C GLU A 55 -3.95 -15.03 12.25
N ASP A 56 -4.56 -14.48 13.30
CA ASP A 56 -5.39 -13.28 13.26
C ASP A 56 -4.59 -12.05 12.80
N ILE A 57 -3.40 -11.82 13.35
CA ILE A 57 -2.46 -10.78 12.90
C ILE A 57 -2.12 -10.94 11.42
N CYS A 58 -1.80 -12.16 10.99
CA CYS A 58 -1.47 -12.43 9.59
C CYS A 58 -2.66 -12.13 8.65
N GLU A 59 -3.88 -12.50 9.05
CA GLU A 59 -5.09 -12.25 8.28
C GLU A 59 -5.37 -10.74 8.16
N GLU A 60 -5.22 -9.96 9.25
CA GLU A 60 -5.39 -8.51 9.20
C GLU A 60 -4.30 -7.84 8.35
N GLU A 61 -3.05 -8.32 8.40
CA GLU A 61 -2.00 -7.85 7.49
C GLU A 61 -2.34 -8.12 6.02
N ALA A 62 -2.84 -9.31 5.69
CA ALA A 62 -3.24 -9.67 4.33
C ALA A 62 -4.44 -8.82 3.86
N LYS A 63 -5.43 -8.62 4.71
CA LYS A 63 -6.60 -7.77 4.47
C LYS A 63 -6.20 -6.30 4.26
N GLY A 64 -5.31 -5.79 5.11
CA GLY A 64 -4.78 -4.44 5.01
C GLY A 64 -4.07 -4.21 3.67
N LYS A 65 -3.16 -5.11 3.26
CA LYS A 65 -2.47 -5.05 1.96
C LYS A 65 -3.45 -5.03 0.79
N ARG A 66 -4.48 -5.88 0.80
CA ARG A 66 -5.53 -5.89 -0.24
C ARG A 66 -6.26 -4.55 -0.29
N ASN A 67 -6.66 -4.01 0.85
CA ASN A 67 -7.44 -2.77 0.91
C ASN A 67 -6.61 -1.56 0.44
N ILE A 68 -5.33 -1.49 0.80
CA ILE A 68 -4.39 -0.49 0.31
C ILE A 68 -4.23 -0.61 -1.21
N ALA A 69 -3.95 -1.80 -1.72
CA ALA A 69 -3.77 -2.02 -3.16
C ALA A 69 -5.02 -1.65 -3.97
N ARG A 70 -6.22 -1.89 -3.43
CA ARG A 70 -7.47 -1.45 -4.06
C ARG A 70 -7.61 0.07 -4.09
N ALA A 71 -7.28 0.75 -3.00
CA ALA A 71 -7.33 2.21 -2.96
C ALA A 71 -6.30 2.82 -3.92
N GLU A 72 -5.10 2.26 -4.01
CA GLU A 72 -4.07 2.67 -4.96
C GLU A 72 -4.50 2.43 -6.41
N LEU A 73 -5.18 1.33 -6.70
CA LEU A 73 -5.73 1.04 -8.03
C LEU A 73 -6.81 2.07 -8.42
N GLU A 74 -7.69 2.48 -7.50
CA GLU A 74 -8.66 3.54 -7.75
C GLU A 74 -7.97 4.89 -7.99
N GLN A 75 -6.92 5.21 -7.23
CA GLN A 75 -6.13 6.42 -7.46
C GLN A 75 -5.43 6.40 -8.82
N GLN A 76 -4.95 5.25 -9.28
CA GLN A 76 -4.36 5.11 -10.62
C GLN A 76 -5.41 5.26 -11.73
N ARG A 77 -6.61 4.72 -11.52
CA ARG A 77 -7.72 4.82 -12.47
C ARG A 77 -8.28 6.24 -12.58
N GLU A 78 -8.44 6.89 -11.44
CA GLU A 78 -9.03 8.23 -11.31
C GLU A 78 -8.23 9.06 -10.31
N PRO A 79 -7.11 9.67 -10.76
CA PRO A 79 -6.28 10.51 -9.91
C PRO A 79 -7.08 11.69 -9.35
N SER A 80 -7.16 11.78 -8.01
CA SER A 80 -7.85 12.88 -7.33
C SER A 80 -7.37 13.00 -5.88
N ASP A 81 -7.51 14.17 -5.27
CA ASP A 81 -7.21 14.38 -3.86
C ASP A 81 -8.05 13.47 -2.96
N LYS A 82 -9.30 13.20 -3.37
CA LYS A 82 -10.18 12.27 -2.67
C LYS A 82 -9.59 10.86 -2.67
N ASN A 83 -9.17 10.35 -3.82
CA ASN A 83 -8.60 9.00 -3.93
C ASN A 83 -7.21 8.94 -3.28
N ALA A 84 -6.40 9.99 -3.38
CA ALA A 84 -5.13 10.09 -2.66
C ALA A 84 -5.34 9.99 -1.13
N ARG A 85 -6.32 10.73 -0.59
CA ARG A 85 -6.69 10.61 0.83
C ARG A 85 -7.23 9.23 1.18
N ALA A 86 -7.97 8.58 0.28
CA ALA A 86 -8.47 7.21 0.49
C ALA A 86 -7.34 6.20 0.63
N VAL A 87 -6.25 6.35 -0.12
CA VAL A 87 -5.03 5.52 0.02
C VAL A 87 -4.42 5.71 1.41
N GLU A 88 -4.24 6.95 1.86
CA GLU A 88 -3.67 7.24 3.18
C GLU A 88 -4.57 6.72 4.32
N LEU A 89 -5.89 6.85 4.18
CA LEU A 89 -6.84 6.29 5.15
C LEU A 89 -6.80 4.76 5.18
N ALA A 90 -6.65 4.10 4.03
CA ALA A 90 -6.51 2.64 3.96
C ALA A 90 -5.24 2.16 4.68
N LYS A 91 -4.12 2.89 4.52
CA LYS A 91 -2.86 2.62 5.22
C LYS A 91 -3.00 2.80 6.74
N ALA A 92 -3.58 3.92 7.17
CA ALA A 92 -3.80 4.20 8.59
C ALA A 92 -4.70 3.13 9.24
N LYS A 93 -5.77 2.74 8.54
CA LYS A 93 -6.69 1.70 9.01
C LYS A 93 -6.01 0.34 9.11
N ALA A 94 -5.25 -0.07 8.10
CA ALA A 94 -4.51 -1.34 8.12
C ALA A 94 -3.50 -1.39 9.28
N THR A 95 -2.80 -0.30 9.55
CA THR A 95 -1.88 -0.21 10.71
C THR A 95 -2.62 -0.36 12.02
N TYR A 96 -3.79 0.25 12.15
CA TYR A 96 -4.62 0.20 13.35
C TYR A 96 -5.16 -1.21 13.60
N GLU A 97 -5.75 -1.86 12.58
CA GLU A 97 -6.31 -3.22 12.69
C GLU A 97 -5.26 -4.24 13.11
N VAL A 98 -4.05 -4.17 12.53
CA VAL A 98 -2.93 -5.04 12.94
C VAL A 98 -2.44 -4.71 14.37
N ALA A 99 -2.49 -3.44 14.78
CA ALA A 99 -2.10 -3.06 16.13
C ALA A 99 -3.10 -3.56 17.18
N GLU A 100 -4.40 -3.56 16.87
CA GLU A 100 -5.44 -4.15 17.74
C GLU A 100 -5.18 -5.64 17.96
N GLU A 101 -5.02 -6.43 16.89
CA GLU A 101 -4.73 -7.86 17.01
C GLU A 101 -3.45 -8.15 17.83
N ARG A 102 -2.44 -7.29 17.74
CA ARG A 102 -1.24 -7.42 18.58
C ARG A 102 -1.49 -7.13 20.04
N CYS A 103 -2.48 -6.31 20.37
CA CYS A 103 -2.86 -6.04 21.74
C CYS A 103 -3.48 -7.26 22.43
N ASP A 104 -4.13 -8.15 21.68
CA ASP A 104 -4.75 -9.39 22.17
C ASP A 104 -3.71 -10.40 22.72
N ASP A 105 -2.42 -10.23 22.41
CA ASP A 105 -1.33 -10.99 23.08
C ASP A 105 -1.06 -10.52 24.51
N LEU A 106 -1.62 -9.39 24.93
CA LEU A 106 -1.49 -8.82 26.26
C LEU A 106 -2.70 -9.21 27.13
N GLN A 107 -2.71 -8.82 28.39
CA GLN A 107 -3.82 -9.07 29.29
C GLN A 107 -4.06 -7.90 30.26
N GLY A 108 -5.35 -7.64 30.55
CA GLY A 108 -5.79 -6.68 31.54
C GLY A 108 -5.34 -5.25 31.22
N GLU A 109 -4.79 -4.52 32.19
CA GLU A 109 -4.43 -3.11 32.01
C GLU A 109 -3.39 -2.86 30.90
N ALA A 110 -2.56 -3.87 30.56
CA ALA A 110 -1.60 -3.76 29.47
C ALA A 110 -2.29 -3.81 28.10
N GLU A 111 -3.27 -4.69 27.95
CA GLU A 111 -4.15 -4.80 26.77
C GLU A 111 -4.94 -3.51 26.59
N ASP A 112 -5.69 -3.07 27.61
CA ASP A 112 -6.47 -1.83 27.59
C ASP A 112 -5.64 -0.60 27.19
N ARG A 113 -4.38 -0.52 27.66
CA ARG A 113 -3.48 0.58 27.30
C ARG A 113 -3.03 0.48 25.86
N CYS A 114 -2.66 -0.71 25.39
CA CYS A 114 -2.26 -0.97 24.02
C CYS A 114 -3.37 -0.56 23.03
N GLU A 115 -4.61 -0.97 23.27
CA GLU A 115 -5.76 -0.61 22.44
C GLU A 115 -6.00 0.90 22.41
N ARG A 116 -5.94 1.57 23.58
CA ARG A 116 -6.08 3.04 23.64
C ARG A 116 -4.98 3.75 22.85
N GLU A 117 -3.73 3.28 22.94
CA GLU A 117 -2.60 3.84 22.18
C GLU A 117 -2.75 3.62 20.69
N ALA A 118 -3.16 2.41 20.27
CA ALA A 118 -3.44 2.09 18.86
C ALA A 118 -4.55 2.99 18.31
N ARG A 119 -5.62 3.16 19.06
CA ARG A 119 -6.75 4.03 18.69
C ARG A 119 -6.33 5.50 18.60
N ALA A 120 -5.61 6.01 19.57
CA ALA A 120 -5.13 7.39 19.56
C ALA A 120 -4.21 7.67 18.37
N ALA A 121 -3.34 6.72 18.02
CA ALA A 121 -2.47 6.83 16.86
C ALA A 121 -3.27 6.88 15.54
N TYR A 122 -4.29 6.04 15.42
CA TYR A 122 -5.19 6.04 14.27
C TYR A 122 -5.96 7.36 14.14
N ASP A 123 -6.58 7.83 15.22
CA ASP A 123 -7.35 9.06 15.21
C ASP A 123 -6.46 10.27 14.83
N ALA A 124 -5.23 10.35 15.37
CA ALA A 124 -4.27 11.37 14.98
C ALA A 124 -3.84 11.27 13.49
N ALA A 125 -3.75 10.06 12.94
CA ALA A 125 -3.46 9.87 11.51
C ALA A 125 -4.64 10.35 10.65
N VAL A 126 -5.87 10.01 11.02
CA VAL A 126 -7.10 10.42 10.33
C VAL A 126 -7.23 11.95 10.30
N GLU A 127 -7.00 12.62 11.43
CA GLU A 127 -7.06 14.09 11.50
C GLU A 127 -6.01 14.76 10.59
N ARG A 128 -4.78 14.24 10.57
CA ARG A 128 -3.73 14.73 9.64
C ARG A 128 -4.10 14.54 8.17
N ILE A 129 -4.78 13.44 7.83
CA ILE A 129 -5.20 13.15 6.45
C ILE A 129 -6.35 14.06 6.03
N ARG A 130 -7.29 14.37 6.94
CA ARG A 130 -8.41 15.27 6.69
C ARG A 130 -7.98 16.73 6.53
N GLY A 131 -6.92 17.14 7.23
CA GLY A 131 -6.39 18.50 7.19
C GLY A 131 -5.54 18.83 5.95
N LYS A 132 -5.31 17.87 5.06
CA LYS A 132 -4.63 18.03 3.76
C LYS A 132 -5.67 18.26 2.66
#